data_1fbdc042700543300be4d0296a5e4542
#
_entry.id   1fbdc042700543300be4d0296a5e4542
#
_cell.length_a   1.000
_cell.length_b   1.000
_cell.length_c   1.000
_cell.angle_alpha   90.00
_cell.angle_beta   90.00
_cell.angle_gamma   90.00
#
_symmetry.space_group_name_H-M   'P 1'
#
loop_
_entity.id
_entity.type
_entity.pdbx_description
1 polymer ?
#
loop_
_entity_poly.entity_id
_entity_poly.type
_entity_poly.pdbx_seq_one_letter_code
_entity_poly.pdbx_strand_id
1 'polypeptide(L)' 'MGIGPVTKKALLKRFKSLKGIKAASKDDLMTIKNINETMALEIKQKL' A
#
# COMPACT_ATOMS: atom_id res chain seq x y z
N MET A 1 12.88 3.84 -3.42
CA MET A 1 12.29 2.73 -2.82
C MET A 1 11.50 3.04 -1.61
N GLY A 2 10.23 3.04 -1.69
CA GLY A 2 9.41 3.46 -0.61
C GLY A 2 8.78 2.34 0.21
N ILE A 3 8.90 1.11 -0.26
CA ILE A 3 8.21 0.01 0.37
C ILE A 3 9.18 -0.85 1.15
N GLY A 4 9.15 -0.73 2.47
CA GLY A 4 9.95 -1.56 3.34
C GLY A 4 9.10 -2.65 3.98
N PRO A 5 9.73 -3.50 4.79
CA PRO A 5 9.00 -4.59 5.46
C PRO A 5 7.88 -4.07 6.38
N VAL A 6 8.10 -2.93 7.00
CA VAL A 6 7.08 -2.35 7.88
C VAL A 6 5.88 -1.89 7.08
N THR A 7 6.10 -1.23 5.97
CA THR A 7 5.03 -0.75 5.11
C THR A 7 4.26 -1.92 4.51
N LYS A 8 4.99 -2.93 4.04
CA LYS A 8 4.35 -4.11 3.47
C LYS A 8 3.48 -4.81 4.50
N LYS A 9 3.97 -4.92 5.72
CA LYS A 9 3.22 -5.54 6.79
C LYS A 9 1.96 -4.76 7.12
N ALA A 10 2.07 -3.43 7.14
CA ALA A 10 0.93 -2.57 7.40
C ALA A 10 -0.13 -2.72 6.32
N LEU A 11 0.30 -2.81 5.06
CA LEU A 11 -0.60 -3.01 3.95
C LEU A 11 -1.35 -4.34 4.05
N LEU A 12 -0.61 -5.41 4.33
CA LEU A 12 -1.21 -6.72 4.46
C LEU A 12 -2.18 -6.79 5.63
N LYS A 13 -1.83 -6.12 6.71
CA LYS A 13 -2.70 -6.08 7.88
C LYS A 13 -3.99 -5.32 7.60
N ARG A 14 -3.87 -4.23 6.83
CA ARG A 14 -5.03 -3.39 6.53
C ARG A 14 -5.94 -4.03 5.48
N PHE A 15 -5.36 -4.57 4.43
CA PHE A 15 -6.11 -5.12 3.30
C PHE A 15 -6.16 -6.63 3.27
N LYS A 16 -5.46 -7.28 4.19
CA LYS A 16 -5.45 -8.73 4.42
C LYS A 16 -4.71 -9.53 3.37
N SER A 17 -4.63 -9.08 2.12
CA SER A 17 -3.94 -9.83 1.08
C SER A 17 -3.46 -8.89 -0.01
N LEU A 18 -2.58 -9.39 -0.85
CA LEU A 18 -2.11 -8.63 -2.00
C LEU A 18 -3.25 -8.28 -2.93
N LYS A 19 -4.19 -9.19 -3.07
CA LYS A 19 -5.36 -8.94 -3.92
C LYS A 19 -6.17 -7.77 -3.41
N GLY A 20 -6.32 -7.66 -2.10
CA GLY A 20 -7.00 -6.53 -1.48
C GLY A 20 -6.27 -5.22 -1.72
N ILE A 21 -4.94 -5.26 -1.65
CA ILE A 21 -4.13 -4.08 -1.90
C ILE A 21 -4.27 -3.63 -3.35
N LYS A 22 -4.26 -4.58 -4.28
CA LYS A 22 -4.42 -4.25 -5.70
C LYS A 22 -5.79 -3.64 -5.99
N ALA A 23 -6.80 -4.10 -5.31
CA ALA A 23 -8.17 -3.60 -5.48
C ALA A 23 -8.37 -2.24 -4.82
N ALA A 24 -7.51 -1.88 -3.87
CA ALA A 24 -7.64 -0.61 -3.16
C ALA A 24 -7.25 0.54 -4.08
N SER A 25 -7.89 1.68 -3.89
CA SER A 25 -7.53 2.88 -4.63
C SER A 25 -6.32 3.56 -4.01
N LYS A 26 -5.76 4.52 -4.74
CA LYS A 26 -4.65 5.31 -4.21
C LYS A 26 -5.04 5.98 -2.90
N ASP A 27 -6.24 6.53 -2.85
CA ASP A 27 -6.72 7.18 -1.63
C ASP A 27 -6.80 6.21 -0.47
N ASP A 28 -7.26 5.00 -0.73
CA ASP A 28 -7.31 3.97 0.30
C ASP A 28 -5.93 3.65 0.84
N LEU A 29 -4.95 3.56 -0.04
CA LEU A 29 -3.58 3.30 0.38
C LEU A 29 -3.02 4.45 1.20
N MET A 30 -3.38 5.67 0.84
CA MET A 30 -2.90 6.85 1.55
C MET A 30 -3.51 7.01 2.93
N THR A 31 -4.56 6.27 3.24
CA THR A 31 -5.12 6.29 4.60
C THR A 31 -4.15 5.68 5.60
N ILE A 32 -3.20 4.89 5.11
CA ILE A 32 -2.17 4.33 5.98
C ILE A 32 -1.14 5.41 6.27
N LYS A 33 -0.83 5.58 7.54
CA LYS A 33 -0.03 6.70 8.03
C LYS A 33 1.32 6.85 7.34
N ASN A 34 1.97 5.75 7.01
CA ASN A 34 3.30 5.78 6.44
C ASN A 34 3.34 5.85 4.91
N ILE A 35 2.17 5.94 4.29
CA ILE A 35 2.10 5.92 2.83
C ILE A 35 1.68 7.27 2.30
N ASN A 36 2.55 7.87 1.46
CA ASN A 36 2.20 9.09 0.75
C ASN A 36 1.79 8.77 -0.69
N GLU A 37 1.52 9.79 -1.46
CA GLU A 37 1.04 9.62 -2.84
C GLU A 37 2.04 8.85 -3.69
N THR A 38 3.31 9.19 -3.60
CA THR A 38 4.35 8.52 -4.36
C THR A 38 4.39 7.04 -4.04
N MET A 39 4.35 6.71 -2.77
CA MET A 39 4.37 5.31 -2.34
C MET A 39 3.14 4.57 -2.80
N ALA A 40 1.98 5.21 -2.73
CA ALA A 40 0.73 4.59 -3.17
C ALA A 40 0.80 4.26 -4.66
N LEU A 41 1.33 5.17 -5.46
CA LEU A 41 1.48 4.92 -6.89
C LEU A 41 2.46 3.79 -7.17
N GLU A 42 3.57 3.73 -6.44
CA GLU A 42 4.54 2.66 -6.59
C GLU A 42 3.92 1.30 -6.24
N ILE A 43 3.16 1.25 -5.17
CA ILE A 43 2.50 0.03 -4.76
C ILE A 43 1.56 -0.46 -5.84
N LYS A 44 0.77 0.43 -6.39
CA LYS A 44 -0.18 0.08 -7.44
C LYS A 44 0.52 -0.39 -8.70
N GLN A 45 1.69 0.17 -9.01
CA GLN A 45 2.45 -0.26 -10.17
C GLN A 45 3.08 -1.63 -9.99
N LYS A 46 3.58 -1.90 -8.81
CA LYS A 46 4.31 -3.15 -8.55
C LYS A 46 3.40 -4.33 -8.26
N LEU A 47 2.23 -4.06 -7.85
CA LEU A 47 1.25 -5.11 -7.62
C LEU A 47 0.27 -5.16 -8.77
#